data_9c9c5c9eaefad44acea4fed0ba505d90
#
_entry.id   9c9c5c9eaefad44acea4fed0ba505d90
#
_cell.length_a   1.000
_cell.length_b   1.000
_cell.length_c   1.000
_cell.angle_alpha   90.00
_cell.angle_beta   90.00
_cell.angle_gamma   90.00
#
_symmetry.space_group_name_H-M   'P 1'
#
loop_
_entity.id
_entity.type
_entity.pdbx_description
1 polymer ?
#
loop_
_entity_poly.entity_id
_entity_poly.type
_entity_poly.pdbx_seq_one_letter_code
_entity_poly.pdbx_strand_id
1 'polypeptide(L)'
;DQPIRYAQQFFLPIFSEDETMVSLSPETLKQKLADGDDAEDQMKKVYRHFVESPHARKQYRHFFDLVLENAEAGATLFHCTAGKDRTGFGAFLLLSLLEVDQSTIKQDYLATNRYLGPFLKEKFAPMAQQMPPEVLEAITTLMSAKESFLDESLAAIKKEFGTVDQY
;
A
#
# COMPACT_ATOMS: atom_id res chain seq x y z
N ASP A 1 2.95 -1.05 17.76
CA ASP A 1 1.52 -1.29 18.04
C ASP A 1 1.36 -1.93 19.41
N GLN A 2 0.25 -1.63 20.10
CA GLN A 2 -0.05 -2.33 21.34
C GLN A 2 -0.84 -3.61 21.02
N PRO A 3 -0.49 -4.76 21.61
CA PRO A 3 -1.19 -6.01 21.35
C PRO A 3 -2.66 -5.90 21.79
N ILE A 4 -3.54 -6.39 20.92
CA ILE A 4 -4.97 -6.51 21.23
C ILE A 4 -5.12 -7.70 22.18
N ARG A 5 -5.78 -7.48 23.32
CA ARG A 5 -5.97 -8.53 24.35
C ARG A 5 -6.79 -9.68 23.76
N TYR A 6 -6.32 -10.91 23.96
CA TYR A 6 -6.90 -12.14 23.43
C TYR A 6 -6.82 -12.34 21.91
N ALA A 7 -6.11 -11.48 21.16
CA ALA A 7 -5.83 -11.71 19.76
C ALA A 7 -4.45 -12.36 19.57
N GLN A 8 -4.34 -13.26 18.60
CA GLN A 8 -3.06 -13.69 18.09
C GLN A 8 -2.51 -12.61 17.16
N GLN A 9 -1.21 -12.33 17.22
CA GLN A 9 -0.54 -11.37 16.38
C GLN A 9 0.50 -12.04 15.50
N PHE A 10 0.50 -11.68 14.22
CA PHE A 10 1.47 -12.13 13.25
C PHE A 10 2.14 -10.92 12.59
N PHE A 11 3.44 -10.95 12.46
CA PHE A 11 4.20 -9.92 11.79
C PHE A 11 4.58 -10.39 10.38
N LEU A 12 4.10 -9.67 9.38
CA LEU A 12 4.27 -9.98 7.96
C LEU A 12 4.95 -8.80 7.25
N PRO A 13 6.28 -8.72 7.28
CA PRO A 13 7.02 -7.65 6.64
C PRO A 13 7.01 -7.84 5.12
N ILE A 14 6.17 -7.08 4.41
CA ILE A 14 6.08 -7.11 2.93
C ILE A 14 7.38 -6.64 2.28
N PHE A 15 8.08 -5.71 2.91
CA PHE A 15 9.44 -5.31 2.51
C PHE A 15 10.46 -6.06 3.37
N SER A 16 11.53 -6.55 2.75
CA SER A 16 12.68 -7.09 3.48
C SER A 16 13.46 -5.98 4.20
N GLU A 17 14.34 -6.35 5.11
CA GLU A 17 15.16 -5.38 5.88
C GLU A 17 16.05 -4.51 4.97
N ASP A 18 16.45 -5.04 3.82
CA ASP A 18 17.30 -4.34 2.84
C ASP A 18 16.50 -3.42 1.90
N GLU A 19 15.17 -3.50 1.92
CA GLU A 19 14.28 -2.78 1.01
C GLU A 19 13.74 -1.50 1.66
N THR A 20 14.48 -0.41 1.61
CA THR A 20 14.00 0.94 1.97
C THR A 20 13.33 1.59 0.76
N MET A 21 12.01 1.39 0.61
CA MET A 21 11.32 1.79 -0.61
C MET A 21 11.03 3.30 -0.71
N VAL A 22 10.58 3.95 0.35
CA VAL A 22 10.23 5.38 0.33
C VAL A 22 10.60 6.06 1.63
N SER A 23 11.45 7.07 1.55
CA SER A 23 11.67 8.01 2.65
C SER A 23 10.75 9.22 2.48
N LEU A 24 9.98 9.53 3.54
CA LEU A 24 9.05 10.66 3.58
C LEU A 24 9.63 11.89 4.27
N SER A 25 10.95 11.94 4.55
CA SER A 25 11.51 13.17 5.09
C SER A 25 11.45 14.29 4.03
N PRO A 26 11.05 15.52 4.41
CA PRO A 26 10.97 16.64 3.47
C PRO A 26 12.28 16.91 2.73
N GLU A 27 13.42 16.72 3.41
CA GLU A 27 14.75 16.91 2.86
C GLU A 27 15.04 15.87 1.77
N THR A 28 14.76 14.60 2.05
CA THR A 28 14.95 13.51 1.09
C THR A 28 14.05 13.67 -0.13
N LEU A 29 12.78 14.08 0.08
CA LEU A 29 11.86 14.36 -1.02
C LEU A 29 12.33 15.53 -1.88
N LYS A 30 12.76 16.62 -1.26
CA LYS A 30 13.29 17.77 -1.99
C LYS A 30 14.50 17.39 -2.83
N GLN A 31 15.41 16.58 -2.29
CA GLN A 31 16.58 16.10 -3.04
C GLN A 31 16.15 15.24 -4.24
N LYS A 32 15.27 14.28 -4.03
CA LYS A 32 14.77 13.40 -5.09
C LYS A 32 14.04 14.16 -6.19
N LEU A 33 13.21 15.15 -5.84
CA LEU A 33 12.57 16.03 -6.83
C LEU A 33 13.58 16.85 -7.61
N ALA A 34 14.66 17.35 -6.95
CA ALA A 34 15.74 18.06 -7.62
C ALA A 34 16.53 17.17 -8.58
N ASP A 35 16.63 15.87 -8.27
CA ASP A 35 17.27 14.86 -9.13
C ASP A 35 16.34 14.39 -10.27
N GLY A 36 15.11 14.93 -10.36
CA GLY A 36 14.14 14.64 -11.41
C GLY A 36 13.25 13.43 -11.12
N ASP A 37 13.24 12.91 -9.90
CA ASP A 37 12.34 11.81 -9.50
C ASP A 37 10.90 12.31 -9.42
N ASP A 38 9.98 11.52 -9.94
CA ASP A 38 8.53 11.74 -9.84
C ASP A 38 7.93 10.89 -8.71
N ALA A 39 7.12 11.53 -7.85
CA ALA A 39 6.50 10.86 -6.70
C ALA A 39 5.51 9.77 -7.13
N GLU A 40 4.80 9.97 -8.23
CA GLU A 40 3.86 8.98 -8.78
C GLU A 40 4.61 7.76 -9.31
N ASP A 41 5.71 7.99 -10.05
CA ASP A 41 6.54 6.91 -10.57
C ASP A 41 7.21 6.10 -9.45
N GLN A 42 7.59 6.76 -8.35
CA GLN A 42 8.10 6.05 -7.18
C GLN A 42 7.03 5.14 -6.57
N MET A 43 5.79 5.61 -6.44
CA MET A 43 4.70 4.78 -5.94
C MET A 43 4.37 3.63 -6.90
N LYS A 44 4.39 3.83 -8.20
CA LYS A 44 4.23 2.77 -9.20
C LYS A 44 5.32 1.70 -9.04
N LYS A 45 6.57 2.08 -8.80
CA LYS A 45 7.66 1.12 -8.51
C LYS A 45 7.36 0.30 -7.24
N VAL A 46 6.82 0.93 -6.19
CA VAL A 46 6.39 0.24 -4.96
C VAL A 46 5.33 -0.81 -5.26
N TYR A 47 4.30 -0.46 -6.04
CA TYR A 47 3.21 -1.38 -6.37
C TYR A 47 3.64 -2.51 -7.31
N ARG A 48 4.55 -2.23 -8.23
CA ARG A 48 5.19 -3.26 -9.05
C ARG A 48 6.03 -4.22 -8.20
N HIS A 49 6.75 -3.68 -7.22
CA HIS A 49 7.55 -4.47 -6.28
C HIS A 49 6.71 -5.46 -5.47
N PHE A 50 5.47 -5.14 -5.08
CA PHE A 50 4.58 -6.09 -4.42
C PHE A 50 4.40 -7.37 -5.24
N VAL A 51 4.45 -7.27 -6.57
CA VAL A 51 4.28 -8.38 -7.50
C VAL A 51 5.60 -9.05 -7.84
N GLU A 52 6.64 -8.28 -8.16
CA GLU A 52 7.92 -8.79 -8.66
C GLU A 52 8.79 -9.40 -7.56
N SER A 53 8.72 -8.88 -6.31
CA SER A 53 9.54 -9.38 -5.20
C SER A 53 9.12 -10.77 -4.73
N PRO A 54 10.02 -11.77 -4.79
CA PRO A 54 9.74 -13.09 -4.24
C PRO A 54 9.45 -13.05 -2.73
N HIS A 55 10.08 -12.10 -2.00
CA HIS A 55 9.83 -11.90 -0.58
C HIS A 55 8.40 -11.39 -0.35
N ALA A 56 7.96 -10.34 -1.05
CA ALA A 56 6.62 -9.80 -0.93
C ALA A 56 5.55 -10.87 -1.24
N ARG A 57 5.73 -11.63 -2.33
CA ARG A 57 4.82 -12.74 -2.68
C ARG A 57 4.72 -13.78 -1.57
N LYS A 58 5.85 -14.17 -0.99
CA LYS A 58 5.86 -15.12 0.13
C LYS A 58 5.09 -14.59 1.34
N GLN A 59 5.19 -13.28 1.64
CA GLN A 59 4.47 -12.66 2.75
C GLN A 59 2.98 -12.55 2.48
N TYR A 60 2.56 -12.19 1.26
CA TYR A 60 1.15 -12.21 0.87
C TYR A 60 0.58 -13.63 0.86
N ARG A 61 1.34 -14.62 0.41
CA ARG A 61 0.95 -16.03 0.54
C ARG A 61 0.69 -16.40 1.99
N HIS A 62 1.62 -16.09 2.89
CA HIS A 62 1.47 -16.36 4.32
C HIS A 62 0.28 -15.60 4.93
N PHE A 63 0.00 -14.36 4.46
CA PHE A 63 -1.22 -13.64 4.85
C PHE A 63 -2.49 -14.44 4.53
N PHE A 64 -2.59 -15.01 3.33
CA PHE A 64 -3.75 -15.83 2.96
C PHE A 64 -3.83 -17.13 3.76
N ASP A 65 -2.71 -17.80 3.98
CA ASP A 65 -2.68 -19.02 4.81
C ASP A 65 -3.24 -18.70 6.20
N LEU A 66 -2.82 -17.58 6.83
CA LEU A 66 -3.34 -17.14 8.12
C LEU A 66 -4.83 -16.76 8.10
N VAL A 67 -5.30 -16.10 7.04
CA VAL A 67 -6.73 -15.76 6.89
C VAL A 67 -7.56 -17.04 6.81
N LEU A 68 -7.13 -18.02 6.03
CA LEU A 68 -7.82 -19.30 5.87
C LEU A 68 -7.81 -20.12 7.17
N GLU A 69 -6.66 -20.24 7.83
CA GLU A 69 -6.51 -20.99 9.09
C GLU A 69 -7.39 -20.41 10.22
N ASN A 70 -7.65 -19.11 10.19
CA ASN A 70 -8.43 -18.43 11.23
C ASN A 70 -9.85 -18.06 10.80
N ALA A 71 -10.32 -18.48 9.63
CA ALA A 71 -11.62 -18.09 9.07
C ALA A 71 -12.81 -18.45 10.00
N GLU A 72 -12.71 -19.54 10.75
CA GLU A 72 -13.76 -19.98 11.69
C GLU A 72 -13.49 -19.50 13.13
N ALA A 73 -12.31 -18.98 13.44
CA ALA A 73 -11.92 -18.61 14.79
C ALA A 73 -12.43 -17.21 15.22
N GLY A 74 -12.79 -16.36 14.26
CA GLY A 74 -13.27 -15.00 14.52
C GLY A 74 -12.87 -13.99 13.45
N ALA A 75 -12.86 -12.71 13.81
CA ALA A 75 -12.50 -11.65 12.89
C ALA A 75 -10.97 -11.54 12.72
N THR A 76 -10.54 -11.36 11.49
CA THR A 76 -9.14 -11.05 11.15
C THR A 76 -8.99 -9.54 10.89
N LEU A 77 -8.09 -8.90 11.64
CA LEU A 77 -7.68 -7.52 11.40
C LEU A 77 -6.28 -7.53 10.79
N PHE A 78 -6.12 -6.90 9.65
CA PHE A 78 -4.80 -6.69 9.05
C PHE A 78 -4.57 -5.20 8.73
N HIS A 79 -3.35 -4.76 8.94
CA HIS A 79 -2.96 -3.36 8.72
C HIS A 79 -1.48 -3.23 8.41
N CYS A 80 -1.09 -2.10 7.86
CA CYS A 80 0.30 -1.67 7.78
C CYS A 80 0.49 -0.36 8.58
N THR A 81 1.39 0.52 8.17
CA THR A 81 1.60 1.80 8.87
C THR A 81 0.46 2.79 8.62
N ALA A 82 0.08 3.00 7.36
CA ALA A 82 -0.98 3.94 6.96
C ALA A 82 -2.29 3.24 6.56
N GLY A 83 -2.31 1.90 6.48
CA GLY A 83 -3.46 1.14 6.00
C GLY A 83 -3.77 1.33 4.52
N LYS A 84 -2.87 1.91 3.74
CA LYS A 84 -3.10 2.33 2.35
C LYS A 84 -2.53 1.34 1.33
N ASP A 85 -1.20 1.21 1.28
CA ASP A 85 -0.52 0.50 0.19
C ASP A 85 -0.45 -1.01 0.42
N ARG A 86 0.32 -1.48 1.37
CA ARG A 86 0.47 -2.91 1.69
C ARG A 86 -0.86 -3.55 2.07
N THR A 87 -1.64 -2.87 2.89
CA THR A 87 -3.00 -3.28 3.29
C THR A 87 -3.96 -3.23 2.12
N GLY A 88 -3.94 -2.14 1.34
CA GLY A 88 -4.79 -1.97 0.17
C GLY A 88 -4.53 -3.03 -0.91
N PHE A 89 -3.27 -3.37 -1.16
CA PHE A 89 -2.93 -4.46 -2.10
C PHE A 89 -3.36 -5.83 -1.56
N GLY A 90 -3.19 -6.10 -0.27
CA GLY A 90 -3.71 -7.33 0.37
C GLY A 90 -5.24 -7.43 0.28
N ALA A 91 -5.96 -6.32 0.51
CA ALA A 91 -7.41 -6.26 0.34
C ALA A 91 -7.82 -6.48 -1.13
N PHE A 92 -7.11 -5.84 -2.07
CA PHE A 92 -7.32 -6.06 -3.51
C PHE A 92 -7.21 -7.55 -3.87
N LEU A 93 -6.15 -8.23 -3.44
CA LEU A 93 -5.98 -9.66 -3.70
C LEU A 93 -7.11 -10.50 -3.09
N LEU A 94 -7.46 -10.22 -1.83
CA LEU A 94 -8.52 -10.95 -1.14
C LEU A 94 -9.87 -10.78 -1.82
N LEU A 95 -10.25 -9.56 -2.17
CA LEU A 95 -11.51 -9.28 -2.85
C LEU A 95 -11.54 -9.89 -4.26
N SER A 96 -10.39 -9.92 -4.96
CA SER A 96 -10.26 -10.57 -6.27
C SER A 96 -10.50 -12.07 -6.18
N LEU A 97 -9.91 -12.75 -5.18
CA LEU A 97 -10.14 -14.18 -4.94
C LEU A 97 -11.57 -14.51 -4.51
N LEU A 98 -12.27 -13.54 -3.93
CA LEU A 98 -13.71 -13.62 -3.62
C LEU A 98 -14.61 -13.25 -4.81
N GLU A 99 -14.03 -13.11 -6.00
CA GLU A 99 -14.74 -12.78 -7.25
C GLU A 99 -15.51 -11.45 -7.21
N VAL A 100 -15.09 -10.51 -6.35
CA VAL A 100 -15.65 -9.16 -6.33
C VAL A 100 -15.26 -8.43 -7.63
N ASP A 101 -16.19 -7.70 -8.22
CA ASP A 101 -15.92 -6.99 -9.47
C ASP A 101 -14.84 -5.90 -9.31
N GLN A 102 -14.06 -5.69 -10.35
CA GLN A 102 -12.91 -4.79 -10.36
C GLN A 102 -13.29 -3.33 -10.03
N SER A 103 -14.48 -2.89 -10.40
CA SER A 103 -14.93 -1.53 -10.14
C SER A 103 -15.19 -1.31 -8.66
N THR A 104 -15.77 -2.29 -7.98
CA THR A 104 -15.99 -2.30 -6.53
C THR A 104 -14.66 -2.33 -5.79
N ILE A 105 -13.72 -3.19 -6.20
CA ILE A 105 -12.37 -3.27 -5.60
C ILE A 105 -11.63 -1.93 -5.71
N LYS A 106 -11.67 -1.29 -6.88
CA LYS A 106 -11.05 0.03 -7.07
C LYS A 106 -11.71 1.11 -6.21
N GLN A 107 -13.03 1.09 -6.08
CA GLN A 107 -13.76 2.03 -5.22
C GLN A 107 -13.39 1.85 -3.75
N ASP A 108 -13.29 0.61 -3.26
CA ASP A 108 -12.84 0.29 -1.91
C ASP A 108 -11.41 0.82 -1.66
N TYR A 109 -10.48 0.53 -2.55
CA TYR A 109 -9.11 1.02 -2.48
C TYR A 109 -9.05 2.55 -2.42
N LEU A 110 -9.78 3.25 -3.29
CA LEU A 110 -9.81 4.70 -3.37
C LEU A 110 -10.55 5.36 -2.19
N ALA A 111 -11.43 4.62 -1.50
CA ALA A 111 -12.10 5.09 -0.29
C ALA A 111 -11.12 5.47 0.83
N THR A 112 -9.89 4.93 0.80
CA THR A 112 -8.78 5.34 1.66
C THR A 112 -8.59 6.86 1.68
N ASN A 113 -8.70 7.53 0.54
CA ASN A 113 -8.54 8.98 0.45
C ASN A 113 -9.61 9.74 1.25
N ARG A 114 -10.83 9.21 1.30
CA ARG A 114 -11.94 9.80 2.06
C ARG A 114 -11.70 9.71 3.57
N TYR A 115 -11.17 8.59 4.04
CA TYR A 115 -11.00 8.34 5.48
C TYR A 115 -9.67 8.87 6.01
N LEU A 116 -8.59 8.73 5.25
CA LEU A 116 -7.26 9.16 5.64
C LEU A 116 -7.00 10.64 5.34
N GLY A 117 -7.64 11.20 4.30
CA GLY A 117 -7.42 12.57 3.83
C GLY A 117 -7.58 13.65 4.89
N PRO A 118 -8.66 13.69 5.70
CA PRO A 118 -8.83 14.67 6.77
C PRO A 118 -7.72 14.64 7.80
N PHE A 119 -7.31 13.45 8.24
CA PHE A 119 -6.20 13.25 9.18
C PHE A 119 -4.87 13.75 8.60
N LEU A 120 -4.59 13.44 7.35
CA LEU A 120 -3.37 13.88 6.67
C LEU A 120 -3.34 15.40 6.50
N LYS A 121 -4.47 15.99 6.12
CA LYS A 121 -4.60 17.45 6.00
C LYS A 121 -4.32 18.16 7.33
N GLU A 122 -4.89 17.68 8.42
CA GLU A 122 -4.65 18.22 9.75
C GLU A 122 -3.18 18.05 10.16
N LYS A 123 -2.61 16.88 9.96
CA LYS A 123 -1.23 16.55 10.32
C LYS A 123 -0.21 17.40 9.56
N PHE A 124 -0.42 17.66 8.28
CA PHE A 124 0.51 18.40 7.44
C PHE A 124 0.24 19.91 7.37
N ALA A 125 -0.94 20.38 7.81
CA ALA A 125 -1.30 21.80 7.78
C ALA A 125 -0.23 22.74 8.39
N PRO A 126 0.39 22.44 9.55
CA PRO A 126 1.41 23.31 10.12
C PRO A 126 2.68 23.41 9.26
N MET A 127 2.99 22.36 8.53
CA MET A 127 4.20 22.27 7.69
C MET A 127 3.96 22.82 6.29
N ALA A 128 2.74 22.76 5.80
CA ALA A 128 2.36 23.17 4.44
C ALA A 128 2.71 24.63 4.12
N GLN A 129 2.65 25.51 5.12
CA GLN A 129 2.98 26.93 4.94
C GLN A 129 4.49 27.20 4.79
N GLN A 130 5.34 26.23 5.18
CA GLN A 130 6.79 26.36 5.17
C GLN A 130 7.45 25.51 4.09
N MET A 131 6.66 24.68 3.39
CA MET A 131 7.16 23.79 2.34
C MET A 131 7.02 24.43 0.95
N PRO A 132 8.00 24.20 0.06
CA PRO A 132 7.80 24.47 -1.37
C PRO A 132 6.58 23.72 -1.91
N PRO A 133 5.79 24.34 -2.82
CA PRO A 133 4.58 23.73 -3.38
C PRO A 133 4.81 22.34 -3.99
N GLU A 134 5.92 22.16 -4.70
CA GLU A 134 6.31 20.90 -5.33
C GLU A 134 6.57 19.77 -4.30
N VAL A 135 7.12 20.09 -3.15
CA VAL A 135 7.33 19.13 -2.05
C VAL A 135 6.00 18.73 -1.43
N LEU A 136 5.11 19.71 -1.24
CA LEU A 136 3.77 19.45 -0.71
C LEU A 136 2.94 18.59 -1.66
N GLU A 137 3.03 18.82 -2.96
CA GLU A 137 2.38 18.01 -3.99
C GLU A 137 2.93 16.58 -4.01
N ALA A 138 4.24 16.40 -3.93
CA ALA A 138 4.87 15.09 -3.83
C ALA A 138 4.41 14.33 -2.58
N ILE A 139 4.39 14.97 -1.41
CA ILE A 139 3.87 14.38 -0.17
C ILE A 139 2.40 13.97 -0.35
N THR A 140 1.59 14.84 -0.93
CA THR A 140 0.17 14.57 -1.18
C THR A 140 0.01 13.35 -2.10
N THR A 141 0.80 13.25 -3.15
CA THR A 141 0.82 12.09 -4.05
C THR A 141 1.24 10.81 -3.32
N LEU A 142 2.33 10.84 -2.56
CA LEU A 142 2.80 9.68 -1.79
C LEU A 142 1.80 9.22 -0.72
N MET A 143 0.99 10.12 -0.19
CA MET A 143 0.01 9.82 0.87
C MET A 143 -1.39 9.52 0.35
N SER A 144 -1.68 9.72 -0.92
CA SER A 144 -2.98 9.38 -1.52
C SER A 144 -2.97 7.98 -2.15
N ALA A 145 -4.14 7.36 -2.23
CA ALA A 145 -4.40 6.21 -3.07
C ALA A 145 -4.76 6.71 -4.48
N LYS A 146 -4.06 6.22 -5.51
CA LYS A 146 -4.36 6.54 -6.91
C LYS A 146 -4.63 5.26 -7.68
N GLU A 147 -5.59 5.30 -8.59
CA GLU A 147 -5.91 4.16 -9.44
C GLU A 147 -4.69 3.67 -10.22
N SER A 148 -3.85 4.60 -10.69
CA SER A 148 -2.62 4.31 -11.41
C SER A 148 -1.62 3.43 -10.62
N PHE A 149 -1.64 3.49 -9.28
CA PHE A 149 -0.78 2.64 -8.46
C PHE A 149 -1.26 1.19 -8.49
N LEU A 150 -2.56 0.98 -8.30
CA LEU A 150 -3.14 -0.36 -8.36
C LEU A 150 -3.05 -0.95 -9.77
N ASP A 151 -3.28 -0.13 -10.80
CA ASP A 151 -3.17 -0.55 -12.21
C ASP A 151 -1.75 -1.01 -12.56
N GLU A 152 -0.71 -0.40 -11.96
CA GLU A 152 0.68 -0.83 -12.14
C GLU A 152 0.89 -2.27 -11.61
N SER A 153 0.35 -2.60 -10.43
CA SER A 153 0.44 -3.96 -9.91
C SER A 153 -0.37 -4.95 -10.75
N LEU A 154 -1.55 -4.55 -11.25
CA LEU A 154 -2.35 -5.37 -12.17
C LEU A 154 -1.61 -5.64 -13.48
N ALA A 155 -0.94 -4.64 -14.03
CA ALA A 155 -0.12 -4.79 -15.23
C ALA A 155 1.05 -5.77 -15.01
N ALA A 156 1.72 -5.68 -13.86
CA ALA A 156 2.78 -6.60 -13.47
C ALA A 156 2.26 -8.03 -13.30
N ILE A 157 1.13 -8.23 -12.60
CA ILE A 157 0.48 -9.54 -12.47
C ILE A 157 0.15 -10.13 -13.85
N LYS A 158 -0.49 -9.34 -14.71
CA LYS A 158 -0.85 -9.78 -16.06
C LYS A 158 0.37 -10.20 -16.88
N LYS A 159 1.45 -9.44 -16.78
CA LYS A 159 2.70 -9.69 -17.51
C LYS A 159 3.39 -10.97 -17.04
N GLU A 160 3.48 -11.19 -15.72
CA GLU A 160 4.28 -12.28 -15.16
C GLU A 160 3.49 -13.56 -14.90
N PHE A 161 2.21 -13.43 -14.55
CA PHE A 161 1.37 -14.54 -14.10
C PHE A 161 0.12 -14.77 -14.95
N GLY A 162 -0.26 -13.80 -15.79
CA GLY A 162 -1.47 -13.87 -16.60
C GLY A 162 -2.72 -13.38 -15.89
N THR A 163 -3.06 -13.94 -14.72
CA THR A 163 -4.24 -13.58 -13.93
C THR A 163 -3.90 -13.42 -12.45
N VAL A 164 -4.81 -12.81 -11.67
CA VAL A 164 -4.66 -12.70 -10.20
C VAL A 164 -4.67 -14.08 -9.55
N ASP A 165 -5.49 -15.01 -10.06
CA ASP A 165 -5.58 -16.38 -9.53
C ASP A 165 -4.29 -17.19 -9.75
N GLN A 166 -3.49 -16.80 -10.75
CA GLN A 166 -2.20 -17.44 -11.03
C GLN A 166 -1.04 -16.81 -10.27
N TYR A 167 -1.23 -15.61 -9.78
CA TYR A 167 -0.28 -14.90 -8.92
C TYR A 167 -0.24 -15.46 -7.51
#